data_03c501250aa48166540eb84894a432e0
#
_entry.id   03c501250aa48166540eb84894a432e0
#
_cell.length_a   1.000
_cell.length_b   1.000
_cell.length_c   1.000
_cell.angle_alpha   90.00
_cell.angle_beta   90.00
_cell.angle_gamma   90.00
#
_symmetry.space_group_name_H-M   'P 1'
#
loop_
_entity.id
_entity.type
_entity.pdbx_description
1 polymer ?
#
loop_
_entity_poly.entity_id
_entity_poly.type
_entity_poly.pdbx_seq_one_letter_code
_entity_poly.pdbx_strand_id
1 'polypeptide(L)'
;ELREINKILIKYNGIKQHTPILEGVRAELLLTTNKLHREIVRRQLPVKETKLHPLGVIVKTDNIRLIMKVRTYRQMYFMINTEGLLSGDEREMASQLWKSDMYDILRRMHREPGPFYYRIESSVDGEFQSRLSAALDRLSGGKLINSANNYEIVIKLIQTRDGSYFPCLRLCSVKDDRFTYRKNVLSTSIHPSTAALLVELAKPYLKENAQIMDPFCGVGTMLIERKLAVPARDIYATDIYGDAIEMGRENARIAKTGINFIHRDFFDFKHDYKFDELITDMPVRGKQTRSEMELFYERFFDKAKQILAKGGIIVMYSNEIGFVKKQIRLRPEYKLLQET
;
A
#
# COMPACT_ATOMS: atom_id res chain seq x y z
N GLU A 1 -6.27 -35.66 -19.18
CA GLU A 1 -6.93 -36.38 -18.08
C GLU A 1 -6.33 -36.00 -16.72
N LEU A 2 -5.05 -36.21 -16.45
CA LEU A 2 -4.37 -35.82 -15.20
C LEU A 2 -4.53 -34.31 -14.88
N ARG A 3 -4.56 -33.46 -15.89
CA ARG A 3 -4.70 -32.01 -15.75
C ARG A 3 -6.11 -31.61 -15.28
N GLU A 4 -7.14 -32.26 -15.76
CA GLU A 4 -8.53 -32.04 -15.35
C GLU A 4 -8.78 -32.60 -13.93
N ILE A 5 -8.20 -33.73 -13.62
CA ILE A 5 -8.24 -34.32 -12.26
C ILE A 5 -7.57 -33.35 -11.26
N ASN A 6 -6.39 -32.80 -11.58
CA ASN A 6 -5.71 -31.83 -10.72
C ASN A 6 -6.53 -30.56 -10.52
N LYS A 7 -7.22 -30.04 -11.55
CA LYS A 7 -8.10 -28.87 -11.39
C LYS A 7 -9.27 -29.17 -10.44
N ILE A 8 -9.85 -30.35 -10.53
CA ILE A 8 -10.92 -30.80 -9.65
C ILE A 8 -10.41 -30.92 -8.21
N LEU A 9 -9.26 -31.57 -7.99
CA LEU A 9 -8.66 -31.72 -6.67
C LEU A 9 -8.34 -30.38 -6.03
N ILE A 10 -7.79 -29.43 -6.79
CA ILE A 10 -7.49 -28.07 -6.31
C ILE A 10 -8.76 -27.31 -5.95
N LYS A 11 -9.84 -27.49 -6.71
CA LYS A 11 -11.13 -26.84 -6.43
C LYS A 11 -11.69 -27.25 -5.07
N TYR A 12 -11.52 -28.50 -4.68
CA TYR A 12 -12.08 -29.05 -3.44
C TYR A 12 -11.11 -28.98 -2.25
N ASN A 13 -9.81 -29.19 -2.47
CA ASN A 13 -8.81 -29.31 -1.40
C ASN A 13 -7.91 -28.07 -1.27
N GLY A 14 -8.02 -27.08 -2.18
CA GLY A 14 -7.08 -25.98 -2.28
C GLY A 14 -5.71 -26.42 -2.82
N ILE A 15 -4.75 -25.50 -2.78
CA ILE A 15 -3.34 -25.78 -3.12
C ILE A 15 -2.51 -25.79 -1.83
N LYS A 16 -1.55 -26.71 -1.75
CA LYS A 16 -0.48 -26.61 -0.75
C LYS A 16 0.49 -25.53 -1.22
N GLN A 17 0.53 -24.42 -0.50
CA GLN A 17 1.47 -23.35 -0.81
C GLN A 17 2.90 -23.81 -0.54
N HIS A 18 3.81 -23.44 -1.43
CA HIS A 18 5.23 -23.67 -1.26
C HIS A 18 5.81 -22.76 -0.17
N THR A 19 6.88 -23.21 0.47
CA THR A 19 7.55 -22.49 1.56
C THR A 19 8.55 -21.48 0.95
N PRO A 20 8.36 -20.15 1.12
CA PRO A 20 9.27 -19.18 0.57
C PRO A 20 10.61 -19.14 1.32
N ILE A 21 11.69 -18.90 0.58
CA ILE A 21 13.02 -18.63 1.12
C ILE A 21 13.22 -17.12 1.16
N LEU A 22 13.32 -16.55 2.36
CA LEU A 22 13.37 -15.10 2.56
C LEU A 22 14.78 -14.58 2.88
N GLU A 23 15.74 -15.48 3.11
CA GLU A 23 17.12 -15.17 3.48
C GLU A 23 18.11 -16.11 2.78
N GLY A 24 19.28 -15.60 2.43
CA GLY A 24 20.36 -16.37 1.82
C GLY A 24 20.22 -16.59 0.32
N VAL A 25 19.16 -16.10 -0.32
CA VAL A 25 18.96 -16.17 -1.77
C VAL A 25 18.86 -14.76 -2.33
N ARG A 26 19.75 -14.45 -3.27
CA ARG A 26 19.76 -13.12 -3.90
C ARG A 26 18.53 -12.93 -4.78
N ALA A 27 17.82 -11.85 -4.54
CA ALA A 27 16.62 -11.43 -5.26
C ALA A 27 16.75 -9.98 -5.74
N GLU A 28 16.15 -9.67 -6.88
CA GLU A 28 15.93 -8.31 -7.36
C GLU A 28 14.45 -7.98 -7.25
N LEU A 29 14.13 -6.97 -6.45
CA LEU A 29 12.77 -6.62 -6.07
C LEU A 29 12.42 -5.23 -6.56
N LEU A 30 11.20 -5.07 -7.07
CA LEU A 30 10.57 -3.77 -7.32
C LEU A 30 9.62 -3.44 -6.17
N LEU A 31 9.92 -2.37 -5.45
CA LEU A 31 9.07 -1.80 -4.41
C LEU A 31 8.28 -0.64 -5.01
N THR A 32 6.98 -0.84 -5.20
CA THR A 32 6.17 0.18 -5.88
C THR A 32 5.82 1.33 -4.96
N THR A 33 5.88 2.55 -5.49
CA THR A 33 5.47 3.78 -4.81
C THR A 33 5.20 4.88 -5.84
N ASN A 34 4.62 5.99 -5.41
CA ASN A 34 4.45 7.16 -6.27
C ASN A 34 5.81 7.69 -6.74
N LYS A 35 5.86 8.17 -7.98
CA LYS A 35 7.07 8.72 -8.62
C LYS A 35 7.76 9.79 -7.77
N LEU A 36 7.01 10.66 -7.11
CA LEU A 36 7.54 11.75 -6.28
C LEU A 36 8.20 11.26 -4.98
N HIS A 37 7.85 10.07 -4.51
CA HIS A 37 8.26 9.57 -3.18
C HIS A 37 9.31 8.46 -3.24
N ARG A 38 9.85 8.13 -4.40
CA ARG A 38 10.83 7.04 -4.58
C ARG A 38 12.07 7.22 -3.72
N GLU A 39 12.57 8.45 -3.61
CA GLU A 39 13.74 8.77 -2.78
C GLU A 39 13.48 8.52 -1.30
N ILE A 40 12.26 8.75 -0.82
CA ILE A 40 11.89 8.50 0.57
C ILE A 40 11.94 7.01 0.87
N VAL A 41 11.33 6.19 -0.01
CA VAL A 41 11.41 4.73 0.10
C VAL A 41 12.86 4.27 0.04
N ARG A 42 13.65 4.77 -0.92
CA ARG A 42 15.05 4.40 -1.10
C ARG A 42 15.90 4.64 0.15
N ARG A 43 15.74 5.80 0.79
CA ARG A 43 16.50 6.17 2.00
C ARG A 43 16.21 5.29 3.21
N GLN A 44 15.04 4.64 3.26
CA GLN A 44 14.65 3.73 4.35
C GLN A 44 15.14 2.30 4.14
N LEU A 45 15.63 1.97 2.94
CA LEU A 45 16.08 0.62 2.64
C LEU A 45 17.39 0.31 3.36
N PRO A 46 17.48 -0.82 4.07
CA PRO A 46 18.67 -1.22 4.82
C PRO A 46 19.78 -1.83 3.92
N VAL A 47 19.73 -1.54 2.62
CA VAL A 47 20.65 -2.07 1.60
C VAL A 47 21.15 -0.96 0.68
N LYS A 48 22.37 -1.12 0.16
CA LYS A 48 23.02 -0.11 -0.69
C LYS A 48 22.70 -0.27 -2.17
N GLU A 49 22.49 -1.50 -2.64
CA GLU A 49 22.21 -1.80 -4.05
C GLU A 49 20.75 -1.43 -4.40
N THR A 50 20.52 -0.17 -4.73
CA THR A 50 19.20 0.36 -5.08
C THR A 50 19.26 1.19 -6.35
N LYS A 51 18.19 1.15 -7.15
CA LYS A 51 18.01 1.95 -8.36
C LYS A 51 16.59 2.52 -8.43
N LEU A 52 16.46 3.78 -8.83
CA LEU A 52 15.13 4.36 -9.09
C LEU A 52 14.54 3.75 -10.37
N HIS A 53 13.25 3.46 -10.31
CA HIS A 53 12.46 2.94 -11.42
C HIS A 53 11.19 3.80 -11.61
N PRO A 54 10.60 3.91 -12.80
CA PRO A 54 9.36 4.67 -13.01
C PRO A 54 8.23 4.28 -12.05
N LEU A 55 8.12 3.01 -11.68
CA LEU A 55 7.09 2.47 -10.80
C LEU A 55 7.47 2.45 -9.29
N GLY A 56 8.72 2.81 -8.94
CA GLY A 56 9.17 2.73 -7.56
C GLY A 56 10.69 2.65 -7.40
N VAL A 57 11.16 1.72 -6.58
CA VAL A 57 12.59 1.49 -6.30
C VAL A 57 12.92 0.03 -6.53
N ILE A 58 13.93 -0.24 -7.33
CA ILE A 58 14.52 -1.56 -7.46
C ILE A 58 15.58 -1.73 -6.37
N VAL A 59 15.59 -2.88 -5.73
CA VAL A 59 16.52 -3.24 -4.67
C VAL A 59 17.04 -4.65 -4.91
N LYS A 60 18.37 -4.85 -4.73
CA LYS A 60 19.00 -6.19 -4.74
C LYS A 60 19.35 -6.56 -3.31
N THR A 61 18.87 -7.70 -2.87
CA THR A 61 19.05 -8.18 -1.50
C THR A 61 19.10 -9.71 -1.45
N ASP A 62 19.76 -10.24 -0.46
CA ASP A 62 19.70 -11.65 -0.04
C ASP A 62 18.87 -11.85 1.24
N ASN A 63 18.30 -10.75 1.77
CA ASN A 63 17.44 -10.79 2.95
C ASN A 63 16.14 -9.97 2.72
N ILE A 64 15.10 -10.67 2.27
CA ILE A 64 13.79 -10.07 2.00
C ILE A 64 13.11 -9.62 3.30
N ARG A 65 13.36 -10.28 4.44
CA ARG A 65 12.77 -9.90 5.74
C ARG A 65 13.15 -8.49 6.15
N LEU A 66 14.35 -8.02 5.81
CA LEU A 66 14.77 -6.65 6.09
C LEU A 66 13.95 -5.65 5.23
N ILE A 67 13.70 -5.98 3.98
CA ILE A 67 12.90 -5.14 3.09
C ILE A 67 11.43 -5.07 3.56
N MET A 68 10.89 -6.18 4.05
CA MET A 68 9.53 -6.25 4.59
C MET A 68 9.30 -5.41 5.85
N LYS A 69 10.36 -4.90 6.49
CA LYS A 69 10.22 -3.94 7.61
C LYS A 69 9.92 -2.51 7.16
N VAL A 70 10.22 -2.16 5.91
CA VAL A 70 9.97 -0.83 5.35
C VAL A 70 8.48 -0.68 5.03
N ARG A 71 7.83 0.31 5.64
CA ARG A 71 6.35 0.47 5.57
C ARG A 71 5.87 1.35 4.43
N THR A 72 6.73 2.14 3.81
CA THR A 72 6.37 3.23 2.88
C THR A 72 6.18 2.81 1.42
N TYR A 73 6.56 1.60 1.02
CA TYR A 73 6.24 1.09 -0.31
C TYR A 73 4.87 0.38 -0.32
N ARG A 74 4.21 0.40 -1.48
CA ARG A 74 2.86 -0.18 -1.61
C ARG A 74 2.88 -1.69 -1.77
N GLN A 75 3.61 -2.19 -2.75
CA GLN A 75 3.75 -3.63 -3.04
C GLN A 75 5.18 -3.98 -3.41
N MET A 76 5.55 -5.22 -3.17
CA MET A 76 6.83 -5.81 -3.51
C MET A 76 6.61 -6.85 -4.61
N TYR A 77 7.37 -6.71 -5.69
CA TYR A 77 7.42 -7.66 -6.80
C TYR A 77 8.84 -8.14 -7.01
N PHE A 78 9.00 -9.37 -7.44
CA PHE A 78 10.25 -9.88 -7.98
C PHE A 78 10.36 -9.45 -9.45
N MET A 79 11.50 -8.92 -9.81
CA MET A 79 11.79 -8.53 -11.18
C MET A 79 11.97 -9.78 -12.04
N ILE A 80 11.35 -9.79 -13.22
CA ILE A 80 11.59 -10.80 -14.26
C ILE A 80 12.53 -10.19 -15.28
N ASN A 81 13.63 -10.86 -15.56
CA ASN A 81 14.60 -10.42 -16.57
C ASN A 81 14.21 -10.98 -17.93
N THR A 82 13.45 -10.19 -18.69
CA THR A 82 13.12 -10.44 -20.10
C THR A 82 14.06 -9.65 -21.01
N GLU A 83 14.22 -10.06 -22.26
CA GLU A 83 15.03 -9.34 -23.27
C GLU A 83 14.39 -8.01 -23.72
N GLY A 84 13.75 -7.31 -22.81
CA GLY A 84 12.99 -6.10 -23.04
C GLY A 84 11.58 -6.19 -22.48
N LEU A 85 10.69 -5.29 -22.91
CA LEU A 85 9.28 -5.36 -22.55
C LEU A 85 8.59 -6.46 -23.36
N LEU A 86 7.58 -7.10 -22.78
CA LEU A 86 6.76 -8.07 -23.48
C LEU A 86 5.93 -7.37 -24.55
N SER A 87 5.92 -7.91 -25.74
CA SER A 87 5.15 -7.41 -26.88
C SER A 87 4.75 -8.56 -27.79
N GLY A 88 3.89 -8.26 -28.77
CA GLY A 88 3.39 -9.25 -29.71
C GLY A 88 2.09 -9.92 -29.25
N ASP A 89 1.79 -11.07 -29.86
CA ASP A 89 0.61 -11.85 -29.51
C ASP A 89 0.81 -12.68 -28.23
N GLU A 90 -0.24 -13.38 -27.80
CA GLU A 90 -0.22 -14.17 -26.57
C GLU A 90 0.80 -15.31 -26.58
N ARG A 91 1.10 -15.87 -27.77
CA ARG A 91 2.09 -16.95 -27.91
C ARG A 91 3.51 -16.42 -27.82
N GLU A 92 3.76 -15.28 -28.45
CA GLU A 92 5.04 -14.59 -28.38
C GLU A 92 5.36 -14.16 -26.96
N MET A 93 4.39 -13.52 -26.29
CA MET A 93 4.54 -13.11 -24.90
C MET A 93 4.72 -14.30 -23.94
N ALA A 94 3.99 -15.40 -24.14
CA ALA A 94 4.21 -16.64 -23.38
C ALA A 94 5.62 -17.19 -23.57
N SER A 95 6.13 -17.14 -24.81
CA SER A 95 7.51 -17.57 -25.14
C SER A 95 8.55 -16.68 -24.47
N GLN A 96 8.37 -15.36 -24.50
CA GLN A 96 9.26 -14.40 -23.83
C GLN A 96 9.29 -14.63 -22.31
N LEU A 97 8.11 -14.83 -21.68
CA LEU A 97 8.01 -15.16 -20.26
C LEU A 97 8.68 -16.49 -19.91
N TRP A 98 8.47 -17.53 -20.71
CA TRP A 98 9.04 -18.84 -20.44
C TRP A 98 10.57 -18.91 -20.64
N LYS A 99 11.11 -18.13 -21.58
CA LYS A 99 12.56 -18.01 -21.83
C LYS A 99 13.26 -17.11 -20.77
N SER A 100 12.52 -16.31 -20.04
CA SER A 100 13.07 -15.44 -19.00
C SER A 100 13.54 -16.24 -17.77
N ASP A 101 14.08 -15.53 -16.80
CA ASP A 101 14.48 -16.12 -15.50
C ASP A 101 13.30 -16.37 -14.54
N MET A 102 12.06 -16.16 -14.99
CA MET A 102 10.84 -16.28 -14.17
C MET A 102 10.75 -17.61 -13.42
N TYR A 103 10.90 -18.72 -14.15
CA TYR A 103 10.81 -20.06 -13.54
C TYR A 103 11.99 -20.34 -12.61
N ASP A 104 13.18 -19.85 -12.93
CA ASP A 104 14.35 -19.96 -12.07
C ASP A 104 14.16 -19.17 -10.75
N ILE A 105 13.58 -17.97 -10.81
CA ILE A 105 13.19 -17.21 -9.61
C ILE A 105 12.26 -18.04 -8.74
N LEU A 106 11.20 -18.63 -9.30
CA LEU A 106 10.25 -19.44 -8.55
C LEU A 106 10.93 -20.61 -7.83
N ARG A 107 11.83 -21.32 -8.54
CA ARG A 107 12.58 -22.45 -7.97
C ARG A 107 13.56 -22.03 -6.86
N ARG A 108 14.27 -20.93 -7.05
CA ARG A 108 15.24 -20.44 -6.06
C ARG A 108 14.58 -19.87 -4.82
N MET A 109 13.39 -19.28 -4.98
CA MET A 109 12.66 -18.61 -3.90
C MET A 109 11.76 -19.53 -3.09
N HIS A 110 11.64 -20.82 -3.44
CA HIS A 110 10.84 -21.80 -2.71
C HIS A 110 11.67 -23.05 -2.40
N ARG A 111 11.32 -23.72 -1.29
CA ARG A 111 11.98 -24.97 -0.88
C ARG A 111 11.57 -26.15 -1.74
N GLU A 112 10.32 -26.16 -2.16
CA GLU A 112 9.72 -27.22 -2.94
C GLU A 112 9.85 -26.92 -4.45
N PRO A 113 10.00 -27.94 -5.31
CA PRO A 113 10.34 -27.74 -6.73
C PRO A 113 9.17 -27.36 -7.64
N GLY A 114 7.97 -27.26 -7.17
CA GLY A 114 6.74 -27.05 -7.97
C GLY A 114 5.97 -28.37 -8.20
N PRO A 115 4.91 -28.39 -9.01
CA PRO A 115 4.45 -27.33 -9.91
C PRO A 115 3.91 -26.10 -9.17
N PHE A 116 4.08 -24.91 -9.78
CA PHE A 116 3.58 -23.67 -9.21
C PHE A 116 2.24 -23.27 -9.81
N TYR A 117 1.30 -22.91 -8.95
CA TYR A 117 -0.02 -22.44 -9.35
C TYR A 117 -0.01 -20.91 -9.48
N TYR A 118 -0.41 -20.42 -10.65
CA TYR A 118 -0.33 -18.99 -10.94
C TYR A 118 -1.62 -18.43 -11.53
N ARG A 119 -1.75 -17.12 -11.48
CA ARG A 119 -2.65 -16.34 -12.33
C ARG A 119 -1.94 -15.17 -12.95
N ILE A 120 -2.48 -14.67 -14.08
CA ILE A 120 -2.04 -13.42 -14.69
C ILE A 120 -2.94 -12.29 -14.23
N GLU A 121 -2.34 -11.18 -13.81
CA GLU A 121 -3.03 -9.92 -13.53
C GLU A 121 -2.56 -8.86 -14.55
N SER A 122 -3.51 -8.32 -15.33
CA SER A 122 -3.25 -7.30 -16.36
C SER A 122 -4.46 -6.38 -16.49
N SER A 123 -4.28 -5.24 -17.17
CA SER A 123 -5.37 -4.34 -17.58
C SER A 123 -6.04 -4.76 -18.91
N VAL A 124 -5.51 -5.78 -19.61
CA VAL A 124 -6.14 -6.33 -20.81
C VAL A 124 -7.34 -7.21 -20.47
N ASP A 125 -8.15 -7.48 -21.49
CA ASP A 125 -9.36 -8.28 -21.33
C ASP A 125 -9.10 -9.72 -20.89
N GLY A 126 -10.14 -10.38 -20.37
CA GLY A 126 -10.05 -11.73 -19.82
C GLY A 126 -9.76 -12.81 -20.86
N GLU A 127 -10.14 -12.59 -22.14
CA GLU A 127 -9.88 -13.51 -23.22
C GLU A 127 -8.40 -13.56 -23.57
N PHE A 128 -7.75 -12.41 -23.68
CA PHE A 128 -6.30 -12.32 -23.86
C PHE A 128 -5.55 -13.02 -22.71
N GLN A 129 -5.93 -12.74 -21.47
CA GLN A 129 -5.32 -13.39 -20.31
C GLN A 129 -5.48 -14.91 -20.35
N SER A 130 -6.63 -15.39 -20.75
CA SER A 130 -6.92 -16.84 -20.90
C SER A 130 -6.06 -17.49 -21.96
N ARG A 131 -5.93 -16.87 -23.16
CA ARG A 131 -5.08 -17.38 -24.25
C ARG A 131 -3.60 -17.37 -23.86
N LEU A 132 -3.12 -16.29 -23.24
CA LEU A 132 -1.74 -16.18 -22.75
C LEU A 132 -1.45 -17.25 -21.70
N SER A 133 -2.34 -17.46 -20.74
CA SER A 133 -2.19 -18.50 -19.70
C SER A 133 -2.15 -19.90 -20.34
N ALA A 134 -3.03 -20.19 -21.30
CA ALA A 134 -3.05 -21.48 -21.98
C ALA A 134 -1.79 -21.73 -22.80
N ALA A 135 -1.19 -20.69 -23.40
CA ALA A 135 0.09 -20.80 -24.11
C ALA A 135 1.24 -21.05 -23.12
N LEU A 136 1.30 -20.33 -22.01
CA LEU A 136 2.34 -20.47 -20.98
C LEU A 136 2.26 -21.84 -20.29
N ASP A 137 1.07 -22.31 -19.97
CA ASP A 137 0.84 -23.66 -19.41
C ASP A 137 1.42 -24.74 -20.34
N ARG A 138 1.16 -24.66 -21.66
CA ARG A 138 1.69 -25.62 -22.65
C ARG A 138 3.21 -25.58 -22.70
N LEU A 139 3.82 -24.39 -22.80
CA LEU A 139 5.27 -24.22 -22.86
C LEU A 139 5.96 -24.73 -21.59
N SER A 140 5.32 -24.57 -20.44
CA SER A 140 5.89 -25.00 -19.16
C SER A 140 5.94 -26.53 -18.97
N GLY A 141 5.24 -27.31 -19.80
CA GLY A 141 5.17 -28.76 -19.64
C GLY A 141 4.62 -29.23 -18.29
N GLY A 142 3.69 -28.45 -17.70
CA GLY A 142 3.09 -28.77 -16.40
C GLY A 142 3.84 -28.22 -15.18
N LYS A 143 4.93 -27.48 -15.37
CA LYS A 143 5.66 -26.84 -14.28
C LYS A 143 4.94 -25.62 -13.73
N LEU A 144 4.13 -24.95 -14.58
CA LEU A 144 3.21 -23.88 -14.21
C LEU A 144 1.79 -24.32 -14.53
N ILE A 145 0.85 -24.04 -13.60
CA ILE A 145 -0.56 -24.40 -13.74
C ILE A 145 -1.39 -23.15 -13.48
N ASN A 146 -2.09 -22.68 -14.51
CA ASN A 146 -2.99 -21.54 -14.32
C ASN A 146 -4.19 -21.90 -13.44
N SER A 147 -4.49 -21.06 -12.46
CA SER A 147 -5.64 -21.21 -11.57
C SER A 147 -6.20 -19.83 -11.19
N ALA A 148 -7.49 -19.62 -11.44
CA ALA A 148 -8.14 -18.34 -11.16
C ALA A 148 -8.28 -18.05 -9.65
N ASN A 149 -8.56 -19.08 -8.84
CA ASN A 149 -8.92 -18.91 -7.44
C ASN A 149 -7.87 -19.47 -6.46
N ASN A 150 -7.19 -20.55 -6.84
CA ASN A 150 -6.20 -21.22 -6.00
C ASN A 150 -4.81 -21.08 -6.62
N TYR A 151 -4.11 -19.99 -6.30
CA TYR A 151 -2.78 -19.67 -6.84
C TYR A 151 -1.88 -19.15 -5.72
N GLU A 152 -0.61 -19.31 -5.91
CA GLU A 152 0.44 -18.78 -5.02
C GLU A 152 1.36 -17.79 -5.73
N ILE A 153 1.26 -17.71 -7.06
CA ILE A 153 2.05 -16.83 -7.90
C ILE A 153 1.11 -15.90 -8.68
N VAL A 154 1.44 -14.61 -8.70
CA VAL A 154 0.82 -13.66 -9.62
C VAL A 154 1.87 -13.17 -10.61
N ILE A 155 1.65 -13.42 -11.89
CA ILE A 155 2.39 -12.77 -12.98
C ILE A 155 1.67 -11.47 -13.27
N LYS A 156 2.25 -10.34 -12.85
CA LYS A 156 1.69 -9.02 -13.07
C LYS A 156 2.24 -8.44 -14.36
N LEU A 157 1.36 -8.07 -15.29
CA LEU A 157 1.70 -7.37 -16.52
C LEU A 157 1.27 -5.92 -16.40
N ILE A 158 2.23 -5.01 -16.31
CA ILE A 158 1.99 -3.57 -16.20
C ILE A 158 2.15 -2.97 -17.60
N GLN A 159 1.04 -2.49 -18.17
CA GLN A 159 1.06 -1.90 -19.50
C GLN A 159 1.82 -0.57 -19.49
N THR A 160 2.69 -0.41 -20.47
CA THR A 160 3.44 0.82 -20.73
C THR A 160 2.70 1.70 -21.74
N ARG A 161 3.14 2.91 -21.94
CA ARG A 161 2.46 3.89 -22.82
C ARG A 161 2.44 3.50 -24.29
N ASP A 162 3.42 2.71 -24.72
CA ASP A 162 3.57 2.19 -26.08
C ASP A 162 2.81 0.88 -26.33
N GLY A 163 2.03 0.42 -25.34
CA GLY A 163 1.24 -0.80 -25.43
C GLY A 163 1.96 -2.08 -25.06
N SER A 164 3.29 -2.04 -24.83
CA SER A 164 4.08 -3.17 -24.33
C SER A 164 3.79 -3.43 -22.85
N TYR A 165 4.32 -4.53 -22.29
CA TYR A 165 4.09 -4.90 -20.90
C TYR A 165 5.41 -5.11 -20.16
N PHE A 166 5.46 -4.54 -18.96
CA PHE A 166 6.51 -4.80 -17.98
C PHE A 166 6.05 -5.96 -17.07
N PRO A 167 6.72 -7.13 -17.13
CA PRO A 167 6.35 -8.28 -16.31
C PRO A 167 7.05 -8.24 -14.96
N CYS A 168 6.33 -8.64 -13.92
CA CYS A 168 6.89 -8.87 -12.60
C CYS A 168 6.12 -9.94 -11.83
N LEU A 169 6.72 -10.53 -10.79
CA LEU A 169 6.12 -11.59 -10.00
C LEU A 169 5.76 -11.10 -8.61
N ARG A 170 4.59 -11.51 -8.12
CA ARG A 170 4.25 -11.48 -6.71
C ARG A 170 4.12 -12.91 -6.21
N LEU A 171 4.91 -13.24 -5.19
CA LEU A 171 4.82 -14.52 -4.50
C LEU A 171 3.85 -14.38 -3.34
N CYS A 172 2.65 -14.96 -3.44
CA CYS A 172 1.63 -14.90 -2.40
C CYS A 172 2.00 -15.74 -1.16
N SER A 173 2.97 -16.66 -1.32
CA SER A 173 3.62 -17.38 -0.22
C SER A 173 4.43 -16.46 0.70
N VAL A 174 4.91 -15.31 0.19
CA VAL A 174 5.54 -14.24 0.99
C VAL A 174 4.44 -13.35 1.55
N LYS A 175 4.03 -13.64 2.77
CA LYS A 175 2.96 -12.89 3.44
C LYS A 175 3.46 -11.50 3.85
N ASP A 176 2.77 -10.46 3.42
CA ASP A 176 3.00 -9.10 3.88
C ASP A 176 2.36 -8.89 5.25
N ASP A 177 3.15 -8.92 6.29
CA ASP A 177 2.73 -8.78 7.69
C ASP A 177 2.85 -7.35 8.24
N ARG A 178 3.31 -6.40 7.43
CA ARG A 178 3.49 -4.99 7.82
C ARG A 178 2.24 -4.35 8.42
N PHE A 179 1.07 -4.74 7.94
CA PHE A 179 -0.21 -4.11 8.25
C PHE A 179 -1.25 -5.10 8.78
N THR A 180 -0.82 -6.12 9.50
CA THR A 180 -1.69 -7.18 10.05
C THR A 180 -2.72 -6.66 11.04
N TYR A 181 -2.49 -5.48 11.61
CA TYR A 181 -3.46 -4.80 12.47
C TYR A 181 -4.74 -4.39 11.72
N ARG A 182 -4.66 -4.21 10.41
CA ARG A 182 -5.74 -3.71 9.55
C ARG A 182 -6.75 -4.82 9.23
N LYS A 183 -7.45 -5.29 10.25
CA LYS A 183 -8.52 -6.29 10.12
C LYS A 183 -9.78 -5.66 9.53
N ASN A 184 -10.08 -4.44 9.95
CA ASN A 184 -11.26 -3.70 9.54
C ASN A 184 -10.86 -2.58 8.58
N VAL A 185 -11.62 -2.45 7.46
CA VAL A 185 -11.36 -1.52 6.38
C VAL A 185 -12.67 -0.96 5.84
N LEU A 186 -12.74 0.34 5.64
CA LEU A 186 -13.78 1.00 4.87
C LEU A 186 -13.27 1.24 3.43
N SER A 187 -14.18 1.35 2.48
CA SER A 187 -13.84 1.63 1.07
C SER A 187 -13.08 2.96 0.89
N THR A 188 -13.31 3.90 1.78
CA THR A 188 -12.65 5.22 1.82
C THR A 188 -11.36 5.23 2.64
N SER A 189 -11.01 4.15 3.33
CA SER A 189 -9.83 4.13 4.19
C SER A 189 -8.53 4.31 3.41
N ILE A 190 -7.69 5.23 3.83
CA ILE A 190 -6.35 5.41 3.29
C ILE A 190 -5.54 4.10 3.33
N HIS A 191 -4.74 3.87 2.29
CA HIS A 191 -3.86 2.70 2.30
C HIS A 191 -2.75 2.89 3.35
N PRO A 192 -2.43 1.90 4.19
CA PRO A 192 -1.50 2.08 5.31
C PRO A 192 -0.08 2.46 4.87
N SER A 193 0.39 2.01 3.70
CA SER A 193 1.68 2.48 3.18
C SER A 193 1.66 3.97 2.76
N THR A 194 0.50 4.50 2.35
CA THR A 194 0.34 5.94 2.09
C THR A 194 0.35 6.71 3.41
N ALA A 195 -0.35 6.22 4.43
CA ALA A 195 -0.31 6.82 5.77
C ALA A 195 1.12 6.81 6.34
N ALA A 196 1.84 5.68 6.25
CA ALA A 196 3.23 5.58 6.67
C ALA A 196 4.15 6.55 5.90
N LEU A 197 3.91 6.73 4.60
CA LEU A 197 4.66 7.67 3.75
C LEU A 197 4.42 9.13 4.18
N LEU A 198 3.16 9.50 4.45
CA LEU A 198 2.81 10.85 4.93
C LEU A 198 3.45 11.15 6.29
N VAL A 199 3.43 10.16 7.18
CA VAL A 199 4.10 10.27 8.47
C VAL A 199 5.61 10.44 8.31
N GLU A 200 6.25 9.70 7.41
CA GLU A 200 7.69 9.84 7.14
C GLU A 200 8.04 11.21 6.55
N LEU A 201 7.20 11.75 5.66
CA LEU A 201 7.33 13.12 5.14
C LEU A 201 7.19 14.17 6.24
N ALA A 202 6.26 13.97 7.16
CA ALA A 202 6.01 14.88 8.28
C ALA A 202 7.06 14.76 9.39
N LYS A 203 7.83 13.67 9.44
CA LYS A 203 8.73 13.32 10.55
C LYS A 203 9.67 14.43 11.03
N PRO A 204 10.24 15.31 10.16
CA PRO A 204 11.04 16.44 10.63
C PRO A 204 10.28 17.46 11.49
N TYR A 205 8.96 17.45 11.44
CA TYR A 205 8.08 18.37 12.17
C TYR A 205 7.36 17.71 13.34
N LEU A 206 7.38 16.37 13.41
CA LEU A 206 6.72 15.61 14.47
C LEU A 206 7.50 15.71 15.77
N LYS A 207 6.79 15.73 16.89
CA LYS A 207 7.40 15.74 18.23
C LYS A 207 7.21 14.40 18.91
N GLU A 208 8.24 13.94 19.60
CA GLU A 208 8.06 12.91 20.62
C GLU A 208 7.19 13.47 21.76
N ASN A 209 6.39 12.60 22.36
CA ASN A 209 5.50 13.00 23.46
C ASN A 209 4.42 14.05 23.08
N ALA A 210 4.07 14.15 21.77
CA ALA A 210 3.00 15.02 21.29
C ALA A 210 1.63 14.55 21.75
N GLN A 211 0.70 15.50 21.91
CA GLN A 211 -0.73 15.26 22.00
C GLN A 211 -1.32 15.41 20.58
N ILE A 212 -1.93 14.35 20.08
CA ILE A 212 -2.29 14.20 18.67
C ILE A 212 -3.79 14.00 18.52
N MET A 213 -4.37 14.53 17.46
CA MET A 213 -5.75 14.28 17.09
C MET A 213 -5.91 14.01 15.61
N ASP A 214 -6.76 13.03 15.28
CA ASP A 214 -7.33 12.85 13.94
C ASP A 214 -8.83 13.21 13.99
N PRO A 215 -9.22 14.29 13.33
CA PRO A 215 -10.61 14.77 13.28
C PRO A 215 -11.58 13.85 12.52
N PHE A 216 -11.07 13.06 11.58
CA PHE A 216 -11.84 12.22 10.65
C PHE A 216 -11.19 10.84 10.52
N CYS A 217 -11.05 10.17 11.66
CA CYS A 217 -10.13 9.06 11.82
C CYS A 217 -10.50 7.80 11.04
N GLY A 218 -11.76 7.65 10.62
CA GLY A 218 -12.23 6.40 10.05
C GLY A 218 -11.86 5.21 10.94
N VAL A 219 -11.13 4.25 10.38
CA VAL A 219 -10.66 3.06 11.11
C VAL A 219 -9.27 3.24 11.75
N GLY A 220 -8.80 4.48 11.93
CA GLY A 220 -7.60 4.83 12.70
C GLY A 220 -6.26 4.63 12.00
N THR A 221 -6.22 4.37 10.70
CA THR A 221 -4.98 4.03 9.98
C THR A 221 -3.90 5.10 10.11
N MET A 222 -4.23 6.38 9.96
CA MET A 222 -3.27 7.49 10.07
C MET A 222 -2.62 7.55 11.45
N LEU A 223 -3.42 7.47 12.50
CA LEU A 223 -2.94 7.52 13.89
C LEU A 223 -2.11 6.31 14.28
N ILE A 224 -2.50 5.12 13.81
CA ILE A 224 -1.73 3.89 14.06
C ILE A 224 -0.34 4.02 13.43
N GLU A 225 -0.23 4.40 12.15
CA GLU A 225 1.05 4.61 11.49
C GLU A 225 1.87 5.72 12.14
N ARG A 226 1.21 6.82 12.58
CA ARG A 226 1.86 7.91 13.32
C ARG A 226 2.48 7.42 14.63
N LYS A 227 1.73 6.65 15.42
CA LYS A 227 2.20 6.11 16.71
C LYS A 227 3.33 5.11 16.56
N LEU A 228 3.27 4.28 15.52
CA LEU A 228 4.31 3.29 15.21
C LEU A 228 5.63 3.94 14.75
N ALA A 229 5.56 5.12 14.13
CA ALA A 229 6.73 5.81 13.59
C ALA A 229 7.45 6.69 14.62
N VAL A 230 6.71 7.37 15.49
CA VAL A 230 7.26 8.29 16.50
C VAL A 230 6.42 8.18 17.79
N PRO A 231 7.02 8.06 18.97
CA PRO A 231 6.30 8.06 20.26
C PRO A 231 5.36 9.27 20.38
N ALA A 232 4.25 9.09 21.10
CA ALA A 232 3.29 10.14 21.37
C ALA A 232 2.74 9.96 22.76
N ARG A 233 2.32 11.07 23.42
CA ARG A 233 1.74 11.05 24.78
C ARG A 233 0.31 10.53 24.72
N ASP A 234 -0.59 11.34 24.16
CA ASP A 234 -2.01 11.04 24.06
C ASP A 234 -2.48 11.18 22.62
N ILE A 235 -3.32 10.25 22.19
CA ILE A 235 -3.85 10.22 20.83
C ILE A 235 -5.37 10.16 20.91
N TYR A 236 -6.02 11.09 20.23
CA TYR A 236 -7.47 11.21 20.14
C TYR A 236 -7.93 11.06 18.70
N ALA A 237 -9.04 10.41 18.53
CA ALA A 237 -9.63 10.10 17.23
C ALA A 237 -11.12 10.39 17.27
N THR A 238 -11.64 11.21 16.36
CA THR A 238 -13.09 11.42 16.21
C THR A 238 -13.56 10.97 14.84
N ASP A 239 -14.77 10.46 14.78
CA ASP A 239 -15.53 10.20 13.56
C ASP A 239 -17.02 10.26 13.84
N ILE A 240 -17.81 10.65 12.84
CA ILE A 240 -19.28 10.69 12.91
C ILE A 240 -19.92 9.32 12.73
N TYR A 241 -19.17 8.34 12.23
CA TYR A 241 -19.64 6.98 12.00
C TYR A 241 -19.24 6.08 13.16
N GLY A 242 -20.20 5.65 13.96
CA GLY A 242 -19.96 4.78 15.11
C GLY A 242 -19.27 3.46 14.74
N ASP A 243 -19.67 2.84 13.64
CA ASP A 243 -19.05 1.59 13.16
C ASP A 243 -17.57 1.78 12.83
N ALA A 244 -17.18 2.92 12.24
CA ALA A 244 -15.77 3.23 11.98
C ALA A 244 -14.97 3.33 13.29
N ILE A 245 -15.55 3.91 14.33
CA ILE A 245 -14.94 4.01 15.66
C ILE A 245 -14.69 2.61 16.25
N GLU A 246 -15.67 1.71 16.21
CA GLU A 246 -15.49 0.34 16.72
C GLU A 246 -14.45 -0.45 15.91
N MET A 247 -14.50 -0.34 14.60
CA MET A 247 -13.47 -0.91 13.71
C MET A 247 -12.08 -0.36 14.01
N GLY A 248 -11.98 0.95 14.29
CA GLY A 248 -10.74 1.62 14.65
C GLY A 248 -10.16 1.13 15.98
N ARG A 249 -11.01 0.97 17.01
CA ARG A 249 -10.63 0.40 18.30
C ARG A 249 -10.01 -0.99 18.15
N GLU A 250 -10.63 -1.86 17.35
CA GLU A 250 -10.11 -3.21 17.11
C GLU A 250 -8.76 -3.18 16.37
N ASN A 251 -8.63 -2.36 15.32
CA ASN A 251 -7.36 -2.19 14.62
C ASN A 251 -6.26 -1.67 15.55
N ALA A 252 -6.55 -0.66 16.38
CA ALA A 252 -5.60 -0.09 17.32
C ALA A 252 -5.19 -1.09 18.43
N ARG A 253 -6.14 -1.92 18.90
CA ARG A 253 -5.89 -3.01 19.85
C ARG A 253 -4.90 -4.03 19.28
N ILE A 254 -5.08 -4.44 18.01
CA ILE A 254 -4.17 -5.37 17.32
C ILE A 254 -2.79 -4.73 17.11
N ALA A 255 -2.77 -3.44 16.74
CA ALA A 255 -1.52 -2.68 16.58
C ALA A 255 -0.82 -2.35 17.90
N LYS A 256 -1.47 -2.62 19.06
CA LYS A 256 -1.00 -2.27 20.40
C LYS A 256 -0.71 -0.76 20.55
N THR A 257 -1.55 0.07 19.93
CA THR A 257 -1.47 1.53 20.01
C THR A 257 -2.60 2.04 20.92
N GLY A 258 -2.26 2.82 21.96
CA GLY A 258 -3.26 3.45 22.80
C GLY A 258 -3.87 4.67 22.10
N ILE A 259 -5.08 4.54 21.57
CA ILE A 259 -5.81 5.62 20.88
C ILE A 259 -7.20 5.75 21.53
N ASN A 260 -7.57 6.98 21.87
CA ASN A 260 -8.86 7.33 22.44
C ASN A 260 -9.86 7.63 21.32
N PHE A 261 -10.64 6.63 20.93
CA PHE A 261 -11.68 6.76 19.90
C PHE A 261 -12.98 7.31 20.49
N ILE A 262 -13.52 8.37 19.88
CA ILE A 262 -14.70 9.10 20.32
C ILE A 262 -15.67 9.23 19.15
N HIS A 263 -16.86 8.65 19.26
CA HIS A 263 -17.94 8.82 18.29
C HIS A 263 -18.53 10.22 18.44
N ARG A 264 -18.07 11.15 17.63
CA ARG A 264 -18.49 12.55 17.68
C ARG A 264 -18.14 13.30 16.40
N ASP A 265 -18.95 14.30 16.04
CA ASP A 265 -18.56 15.29 15.04
C ASP A 265 -17.38 16.12 15.57
N PHE A 266 -16.33 16.23 14.78
CA PHE A 266 -15.16 17.04 15.09
C PHE A 266 -15.52 18.49 15.41
N PHE A 267 -16.49 19.04 14.72
CA PHE A 267 -16.89 20.44 14.92
C PHE A 267 -17.51 20.70 16.29
N ASP A 268 -18.10 19.67 16.89
CA ASP A 268 -18.68 19.71 18.24
C ASP A 268 -17.72 19.21 19.33
N PHE A 269 -16.54 18.72 18.92
CA PHE A 269 -15.54 18.21 19.86
C PHE A 269 -14.93 19.35 20.67
N LYS A 270 -14.81 19.15 21.99
CA LYS A 270 -14.16 20.06 22.93
C LYS A 270 -13.17 19.26 23.77
N HIS A 271 -12.06 19.90 24.12
CA HIS A 271 -11.04 19.33 24.98
C HIS A 271 -10.37 20.44 25.78
N ASP A 272 -9.98 20.15 26.99
CA ASP A 272 -9.41 21.15 27.93
C ASP A 272 -7.96 21.51 27.54
N TYR A 273 -7.27 20.60 26.88
CA TYR A 273 -5.88 20.80 26.42
C TYR A 273 -5.82 21.05 24.92
N LYS A 274 -4.75 21.74 24.50
CA LYS A 274 -4.45 21.97 23.09
C LYS A 274 -3.64 20.79 22.51
N PHE A 275 -3.85 20.52 21.24
CA PHE A 275 -3.13 19.48 20.51
C PHE A 275 -1.85 20.04 19.87
N ASP A 276 -0.77 19.26 19.91
CA ASP A 276 0.46 19.58 19.21
C ASP A 276 0.34 19.27 17.70
N GLU A 277 -0.47 18.26 17.36
CA GLU A 277 -0.59 17.75 16.00
C GLU A 277 -2.06 17.42 15.67
N LEU A 278 -2.51 17.86 14.49
CA LEU A 278 -3.64 17.29 13.78
C LEU A 278 -3.11 16.49 12.61
N ILE A 279 -3.47 15.22 12.50
CA ILE A 279 -3.06 14.36 11.41
C ILE A 279 -4.27 13.61 10.84
N THR A 280 -4.57 13.79 9.56
CA THR A 280 -5.84 13.30 9.02
C THR A 280 -5.80 13.03 7.52
N ASP A 281 -6.61 12.05 7.10
CA ASP A 281 -7.07 11.88 5.73
C ASP A 281 -8.43 12.57 5.61
N MET A 282 -8.46 13.66 4.83
CA MET A 282 -9.67 14.47 4.72
C MET A 282 -10.80 13.71 4.05
N PRO A 283 -12.05 13.89 4.50
CA PRO A 283 -13.20 13.26 3.87
C PRO A 283 -13.26 13.52 2.36
N VAL A 284 -13.48 12.46 1.61
CA VAL A 284 -13.62 12.54 0.16
C VAL A 284 -14.96 13.16 -0.20
N ARG A 285 -14.96 14.06 -1.17
CA ARG A 285 -16.17 14.63 -1.72
C ARG A 285 -17.08 13.53 -2.29
N GLY A 286 -18.25 13.36 -1.70
CA GLY A 286 -19.30 12.46 -2.17
C GLY A 286 -20.33 13.24 -3.02
N LYS A 287 -21.53 13.39 -2.47
CA LYS A 287 -22.64 14.15 -3.11
C LYS A 287 -22.60 15.65 -2.82
N GLN A 288 -21.66 16.11 -1.99
CA GLN A 288 -21.55 17.52 -1.60
C GLN A 288 -21.23 18.39 -2.81
N THR A 289 -21.82 19.59 -2.83
CA THR A 289 -21.50 20.63 -3.80
C THR A 289 -20.12 21.21 -3.53
N ARG A 290 -19.59 21.95 -4.50
CA ARG A 290 -18.33 22.66 -4.32
C ARG A 290 -18.38 23.65 -3.15
N SER A 291 -19.49 24.39 -3.01
CA SER A 291 -19.68 25.39 -1.95
C SER A 291 -19.75 24.74 -0.56
N GLU A 292 -20.41 23.59 -0.42
CA GLU A 292 -20.44 22.86 0.83
C GLU A 292 -19.06 22.36 1.24
N MET A 293 -18.28 21.85 0.27
CA MET A 293 -16.90 21.44 0.54
C MET A 293 -16.02 22.64 0.91
N GLU A 294 -16.17 23.78 0.26
CA GLU A 294 -15.44 24.99 0.61
C GLU A 294 -15.73 25.42 2.04
N LEU A 295 -17.01 25.47 2.42
CA LEU A 295 -17.43 25.77 3.79
C LEU A 295 -16.90 24.74 4.82
N PHE A 296 -16.85 23.45 4.42
CA PHE A 296 -16.29 22.40 5.28
C PHE A 296 -14.80 22.66 5.58
N TYR A 297 -13.98 23.02 4.57
CA TYR A 297 -12.58 23.35 4.78
C TYR A 297 -12.42 24.65 5.59
N GLU A 298 -13.26 25.65 5.39
CA GLU A 298 -13.28 26.86 6.19
C GLU A 298 -13.50 26.56 7.67
N ARG A 299 -14.59 25.83 7.99
CA ARG A 299 -14.89 25.38 9.34
C ARG A 299 -13.77 24.54 9.96
N PHE A 300 -13.14 23.67 9.16
CA PHE A 300 -12.02 22.86 9.62
C PHE A 300 -10.86 23.74 10.10
N PHE A 301 -10.41 24.70 9.30
CA PHE A 301 -9.30 25.56 9.69
C PHE A 301 -9.63 26.46 10.89
N ASP A 302 -10.86 26.96 10.98
CA ASP A 302 -11.31 27.73 12.13
C ASP A 302 -11.35 26.89 13.42
N LYS A 303 -11.81 25.64 13.32
CA LYS A 303 -11.79 24.71 14.43
C LYS A 303 -10.37 24.28 14.80
N ALA A 304 -9.52 24.02 13.83
CA ALA A 304 -8.11 23.68 14.04
C ALA A 304 -7.39 24.78 14.81
N LYS A 305 -7.62 26.06 14.48
CA LYS A 305 -7.09 27.22 15.22
C LYS A 305 -7.51 27.22 16.70
N GLN A 306 -8.74 26.77 16.98
CA GLN A 306 -9.26 26.73 18.34
C GLN A 306 -8.61 25.63 19.20
N ILE A 307 -8.23 24.50 18.61
CA ILE A 307 -7.76 23.32 19.36
C ILE A 307 -6.25 23.09 19.29
N LEU A 308 -5.54 23.64 18.29
CA LEU A 308 -4.09 23.53 18.21
C LEU A 308 -3.38 24.42 19.22
N ALA A 309 -2.28 23.91 19.74
CA ALA A 309 -1.31 24.67 20.52
C ALA A 309 -0.56 25.65 19.61
N LYS A 310 0.05 26.69 20.19
CA LYS A 310 0.93 27.61 19.47
C LYS A 310 2.11 26.83 18.88
N GLY A 311 2.32 26.96 17.57
CA GLY A 311 3.33 26.19 16.84
C GLY A 311 2.96 24.71 16.62
N GLY A 312 1.68 24.35 16.84
CA GLY A 312 1.15 23.05 16.44
C GLY A 312 1.13 22.88 14.91
N ILE A 313 1.09 21.64 14.46
CA ILE A 313 1.15 21.29 13.04
C ILE A 313 -0.12 20.58 12.56
N ILE A 314 -0.38 20.72 11.27
CA ILE A 314 -1.42 19.94 10.56
C ILE A 314 -0.73 19.10 9.50
N VAL A 315 -0.91 17.79 9.55
CA VAL A 315 -0.53 16.84 8.49
C VAL A 315 -1.82 16.37 7.84
N MET A 316 -2.00 16.68 6.57
CA MET A 316 -3.25 16.48 5.88
C MET A 316 -3.03 15.77 4.55
N TYR A 317 -3.78 14.69 4.31
CA TYR A 317 -3.98 14.14 2.98
C TYR A 317 -5.32 14.64 2.44
N SER A 318 -5.33 15.20 1.25
CA SER A 318 -6.55 15.78 0.66
C SER A 318 -6.52 15.73 -0.86
N ASN A 319 -7.64 15.37 -1.46
CA ASN A 319 -7.86 15.47 -2.90
C ASN A 319 -8.26 16.90 -3.33
N GLU A 320 -8.58 17.78 -2.38
CA GLU A 320 -9.11 19.11 -2.61
C GLU A 320 -8.06 20.20 -2.29
N ILE A 321 -6.87 20.07 -2.89
CA ILE A 321 -5.72 20.95 -2.66
C ILE A 321 -6.07 22.43 -2.86
N GLY A 322 -6.98 22.73 -3.81
CA GLY A 322 -7.43 24.10 -4.08
C GLY A 322 -8.07 24.78 -2.88
N PHE A 323 -8.93 24.05 -2.14
CA PHE A 323 -9.55 24.58 -0.92
C PHE A 323 -8.52 24.77 0.20
N VAL A 324 -7.63 23.81 0.40
CA VAL A 324 -6.54 23.91 1.38
C VAL A 324 -5.71 25.16 1.16
N LYS A 325 -5.21 25.37 -0.09
CA LYS A 325 -4.42 26.56 -0.45
C LYS A 325 -5.19 27.86 -0.28
N LYS A 326 -6.49 27.87 -0.58
CA LYS A 326 -7.35 29.04 -0.37
C LYS A 326 -7.40 29.40 1.12
N GLN A 327 -7.66 28.41 1.99
CA GLN A 327 -7.76 28.64 3.43
C GLN A 327 -6.44 29.13 4.05
N ILE A 328 -5.30 28.56 3.63
CA ILE A 328 -3.97 29.02 4.09
C ILE A 328 -3.71 30.47 3.67
N ARG A 329 -4.08 30.89 2.45
CA ARG A 329 -3.94 32.30 2.00
C ARG A 329 -4.80 33.28 2.77
N LEU A 330 -5.97 32.86 3.21
CA LEU A 330 -6.91 33.70 3.96
C LEU A 330 -6.57 33.80 5.46
N ARG A 331 -5.69 32.93 5.97
CA ARG A 331 -5.35 32.81 7.38
C ARG A 331 -3.84 32.91 7.61
N PRO A 332 -3.32 34.11 7.89
CA PRO A 332 -1.88 34.37 8.02
C PRO A 332 -1.23 33.63 9.20
N GLU A 333 -2.02 33.11 10.14
CA GLU A 333 -1.55 32.25 11.23
C GLU A 333 -1.09 30.86 10.77
N TYR A 334 -1.48 30.41 9.57
CA TYR A 334 -1.04 29.15 9.00
C TYR A 334 0.07 29.36 7.97
N LYS A 335 1.09 28.54 8.05
CA LYS A 335 2.20 28.53 7.11
C LYS A 335 2.31 27.15 6.47
N LEU A 336 2.31 27.08 5.14
CA LEU A 336 2.61 25.84 4.41
C LEU A 336 4.10 25.51 4.59
N LEU A 337 4.39 24.39 5.22
CA LEU A 337 5.75 23.90 5.45
C LEU A 337 6.23 23.01 4.32
N GLN A 338 5.36 22.12 3.85
CA GLN A 338 5.67 21.17 2.79
C GLN A 338 4.40 20.78 2.02
N GLU A 339 4.55 20.60 0.72
CA GLU A 339 3.52 20.03 -0.18
C GLU A 339 4.15 18.94 -1.04
N THR A 340 3.41 17.86 -1.32
CA THR A 340 3.93 16.72 -2.09
C THR A 340 2.84 16.00 -2.88
#